data_4a74cef1e371f4a038b8c96d03e2da7e
#
_entry.id   4a74cef1e371f4a038b8c96d03e2da7e
#
_cell.length_a   1.000
_cell.length_b   1.000
_cell.length_c   1.000
_cell.angle_alpha   90.00
_cell.angle_beta   90.00
_cell.angle_gamma   90.00
#
_symmetry.space_group_name_H-M   'P 1'
#
loop_
_entity.id
_entity.type
_entity.pdbx_description
1 polymer ?
#
loop_
_entity_poly.entity_id
_entity_poly.type
_entity_poly.pdbx_seq_one_letter_code
_entity_poly.pdbx_strand_id
1 'polypeptide(L)'
;MNKTILIVDDEKDFCTVLSDSLSQDRYQVFTALNGKTALQLAKKEKPDLMLLDIKMPGMDGIEVLRKIKKMKKEIVVIMFTAYGTLETARKAMKLGAYDYVTKPVDLFLLKSLVKEVLGEVSKPAAKGKR
;
A
#
# COMPACT_ATOMS: atom_id res chain seq x y z
N MET A 1 -15.53 6.53 12.52
CA MET A 1 -14.07 6.43 12.74
C MET A 1 -13.35 6.47 11.43
N ASN A 2 -12.24 7.22 11.42
CA ASN A 2 -11.44 7.32 10.20
C ASN A 2 -10.64 6.04 9.98
N LYS A 3 -10.58 5.62 8.73
CA LYS A 3 -9.70 4.52 8.34
C LYS A 3 -8.25 4.99 8.35
N THR A 4 -7.34 4.09 8.63
CA THR A 4 -5.92 4.39 8.73
C THR A 4 -5.16 3.75 7.58
N ILE A 5 -4.32 4.56 6.94
CA ILE A 5 -3.49 4.14 5.81
C ILE A 5 -2.02 4.35 6.16
N LEU A 6 -1.19 3.35 5.87
CA LEU A 6 0.26 3.46 6.00
C LEU A 6 0.87 3.44 4.60
N ILE A 7 1.61 4.50 4.26
CA ILE A 7 2.32 4.59 2.99
C ILE A 7 3.78 4.24 3.23
N VAL A 8 4.31 3.31 2.46
CA VAL A 8 5.70 2.85 2.58
C VAL A 8 6.41 3.01 1.26
N ASP A 9 7.34 3.96 1.20
CA ASP A 9 8.10 4.25 -0.02
C ASP A 9 9.35 5.02 0.40
N ASP A 10 10.47 4.74 -0.23
CA ASP A 10 11.72 5.40 0.14
C ASP A 10 11.84 6.81 -0.45
N GLU A 11 10.93 7.20 -1.33
CA GLU A 11 10.88 8.55 -1.89
C GLU A 11 10.02 9.45 -1.01
N LYS A 12 10.68 10.28 -0.23
CA LYS A 12 9.99 11.14 0.74
C LYS A 12 8.96 12.07 0.08
N ASP A 13 9.32 12.67 -1.05
CA ASP A 13 8.42 13.59 -1.74
C ASP A 13 7.16 12.89 -2.22
N PHE A 14 7.30 11.68 -2.73
CA PHE A 14 6.16 10.88 -3.15
C PHE A 14 5.24 10.60 -1.96
N CYS A 15 5.82 10.22 -0.83
CA CYS A 15 5.04 9.98 0.39
C CYS A 15 4.29 11.23 0.83
N THR A 16 4.93 12.40 0.77
CA THR A 16 4.31 13.66 1.18
C THR A 16 3.12 14.00 0.30
N VAL A 17 3.31 13.93 -1.01
CA VAL A 17 2.23 14.24 -1.97
C VAL A 17 1.05 13.30 -1.77
N LEU A 18 1.34 12.03 -1.66
CA LEU A 18 0.29 11.02 -1.52
C LEU A 18 -0.42 11.15 -0.17
N SER A 19 0.33 11.39 0.90
CA SER A 19 -0.23 11.59 2.23
C SER A 19 -1.16 12.80 2.27
N ASP A 20 -0.73 13.92 1.70
CA ASP A 20 -1.56 15.13 1.65
C ASP A 20 -2.86 14.85 0.91
N SER A 21 -2.76 14.16 -0.22
CA SER A 21 -3.93 13.89 -1.04
C SER A 21 -4.92 12.97 -0.33
N LEU A 22 -4.44 11.92 0.31
CA LEU A 22 -5.32 10.98 1.01
C LEU A 22 -5.87 11.57 2.31
N SER A 23 -5.10 12.43 2.98
CA SER A 23 -5.58 13.08 4.20
C SER A 23 -6.77 14.00 3.92
N GLN A 24 -6.85 14.57 2.71
CA GLN A 24 -8.01 15.38 2.32
C GLN A 24 -9.29 14.57 2.29
N ASP A 25 -9.19 13.27 2.10
CA ASP A 25 -10.35 12.38 2.08
C ASP A 25 -10.66 11.80 3.47
N ARG A 26 -10.13 12.44 4.52
CA ARG A 26 -10.40 12.10 5.92
C ARG A 26 -9.79 10.78 6.39
N TYR A 27 -8.81 10.27 5.68
CA TYR A 27 -8.06 9.12 6.18
C TYR A 27 -6.99 9.60 7.15
N GLN A 28 -6.70 8.78 8.16
CA GLN A 28 -5.54 9.01 9.00
C GLN A 28 -4.35 8.35 8.30
N VAL A 29 -3.32 9.12 7.96
CA VAL A 29 -2.23 8.63 7.12
C VAL A 29 -0.90 8.71 7.86
N PHE A 30 -0.19 7.60 7.86
CA PHE A 30 1.19 7.51 8.35
C PHE A 30 2.10 7.17 7.18
N THR A 31 3.37 7.57 7.27
CA THR A 31 4.35 7.26 6.23
C THR A 31 5.57 6.61 6.84
N ALA A 32 6.18 5.70 6.08
CA ALA A 32 7.45 5.07 6.44
C ALA A 32 8.34 5.07 5.22
N LEU A 33 9.63 5.33 5.41
CA LEU A 33 10.57 5.43 4.30
C LEU A 33 11.40 4.16 4.12
N ASN A 34 11.16 3.16 4.95
CA ASN A 34 11.87 1.89 4.85
C ASN A 34 11.05 0.78 5.52
N GLY A 35 11.47 -0.46 5.28
CA GLY A 35 10.72 -1.62 5.76
C GLY A 35 10.68 -1.75 7.28
N LYS A 36 11.78 -1.45 7.93
CA LYS A 36 11.85 -1.56 9.39
C LYS A 36 10.84 -0.63 10.06
N THR A 37 10.82 0.64 9.64
CA THR A 37 9.86 1.62 10.16
C THR A 37 8.44 1.20 9.83
N ALA A 38 8.23 0.67 8.61
CA ALA A 38 6.91 0.20 8.21
C ALA A 38 6.39 -0.88 9.15
N LEU A 39 7.23 -1.85 9.50
CA LEU A 39 6.82 -2.92 10.39
C LEU A 39 6.51 -2.41 11.80
N GLN A 40 7.29 -1.46 12.28
CA GLN A 40 7.05 -0.84 13.57
C GLN A 40 5.73 -0.09 13.61
N LEU A 41 5.46 0.70 12.56
CA LEU A 41 4.21 1.46 12.47
C LEU A 41 3.01 0.55 12.27
N ALA A 42 3.15 -0.51 11.49
CA ALA A 42 2.06 -1.45 11.30
C ALA A 42 1.64 -2.08 12.62
N LYS A 43 2.62 -2.40 13.46
CA LYS A 43 2.35 -2.98 14.77
C LYS A 43 1.70 -1.98 15.72
N LYS A 44 2.19 -0.75 15.70
CA LYS A 44 1.72 0.30 16.61
C LYS A 44 0.39 0.88 16.21
N GLU A 45 0.25 1.25 14.93
CA GLU A 45 -0.91 1.99 14.45
C GLU A 45 -2.01 1.12 13.86
N LYS A 46 -1.72 -0.14 13.58
CA LYS A 46 -2.69 -1.11 13.07
C LYS A 46 -3.49 -0.57 11.87
N PRO A 47 -2.81 -0.22 10.78
CA PRO A 47 -3.51 0.37 9.64
C PRO A 47 -4.49 -0.60 9.01
N ASP A 48 -5.53 -0.05 8.39
CA ASP A 48 -6.49 -0.84 7.62
C ASP A 48 -5.92 -1.19 6.26
N LEU A 49 -5.07 -0.31 5.72
CA LEU A 49 -4.51 -0.44 4.39
C LEU A 49 -3.05 0.00 4.41
N MET A 50 -2.20 -0.77 3.72
CA MET A 50 -0.82 -0.40 3.49
C MET A 50 -0.59 -0.22 1.99
N LEU A 51 -0.01 0.92 1.60
CA LEU A 51 0.42 1.17 0.24
C LEU A 51 1.94 1.01 0.23
N LEU A 52 2.44 0.01 -0.46
CA LEU A 52 3.80 -0.49 -0.25
C LEU A 52 4.59 -0.57 -1.55
N ASP A 53 5.67 0.19 -1.63
CA ASP A 53 6.59 0.13 -2.77
C ASP A 53 7.33 -1.21 -2.77
N ILE A 54 7.46 -1.81 -3.93
CA ILE A 54 8.19 -3.07 -4.07
C ILE A 54 9.69 -2.85 -3.94
N LYS A 55 10.22 -1.83 -4.62
CA LYS A 55 11.68 -1.61 -4.63
C LYS A 55 12.10 -0.56 -3.62
N MET A 56 12.76 -1.02 -2.58
CA MET A 56 13.36 -0.16 -1.56
C MET A 56 14.72 -0.72 -1.19
N PRO A 57 15.70 0.13 -0.86
CA PRO A 57 16.99 -0.36 -0.39
C PRO A 57 16.83 -1.11 0.93
N GLY A 58 17.66 -2.10 1.15
CA GLY A 58 17.59 -2.93 2.35
C GLY A 58 16.46 -3.94 2.26
N MET A 59 15.50 -3.84 3.16
CA MET A 59 14.33 -4.72 3.14
C MET A 59 13.37 -4.25 2.05
N ASP A 60 13.20 -5.03 0.98
CA ASP A 60 12.31 -4.65 -0.12
C ASP A 60 10.84 -4.89 0.25
N GLY A 61 9.95 -4.41 -0.63
CA GLY A 61 8.51 -4.50 -0.38
C GLY A 61 7.97 -5.91 -0.31
N ILE A 62 8.55 -6.84 -1.06
CA ILE A 62 8.11 -8.24 -1.01
C ILE A 62 8.37 -8.82 0.37
N GLU A 63 9.52 -8.52 0.94
CA GLU A 63 9.86 -8.99 2.29
C GLU A 63 8.95 -8.36 3.34
N VAL A 64 8.67 -7.06 3.20
CA VAL A 64 7.73 -6.38 4.10
C VAL A 64 6.35 -7.02 4.02
N LEU A 65 5.87 -7.28 2.80
CA LEU A 65 4.58 -7.93 2.59
C LEU A 65 4.54 -9.29 3.29
N ARG A 66 5.57 -10.09 3.11
CA ARG A 66 5.63 -11.42 3.74
C ARG A 66 5.52 -11.31 5.26
N LYS A 67 6.27 -10.39 5.84
CA LYS A 67 6.27 -10.19 7.30
C LYS A 67 4.93 -9.64 7.81
N ILE A 68 4.33 -8.71 7.09
CA ILE A 68 3.03 -8.15 7.44
C ILE A 68 1.97 -9.25 7.43
N LYS A 69 1.97 -10.10 6.42
CA LYS A 69 0.97 -11.16 6.32
C LYS A 69 1.10 -12.22 7.40
N LYS A 70 2.31 -12.41 7.91
CA LYS A 70 2.50 -13.29 9.07
C LYS A 70 2.06 -12.63 10.37
N MET A 71 2.28 -11.33 10.49
CA MET A 71 2.07 -10.58 11.71
C MET A 71 0.63 -10.10 11.87
N LYS A 72 0.07 -9.55 10.81
CA LYS A 72 -1.25 -8.92 10.78
C LYS A 72 -1.89 -9.15 9.42
N LYS A 73 -2.31 -10.38 9.14
CA LYS A 73 -2.82 -10.73 7.80
C LYS A 73 -4.10 -9.99 7.41
N GLU A 74 -4.78 -9.37 8.36
CA GLU A 74 -5.97 -8.58 8.05
C GLU A 74 -5.65 -7.22 7.45
N ILE A 75 -4.39 -6.76 7.53
CA ILE A 75 -4.00 -5.52 6.86
C ILE A 75 -4.03 -5.75 5.36
N VAL A 76 -4.82 -4.95 4.64
CA VAL A 76 -4.88 -5.04 3.19
C VAL A 76 -3.66 -4.33 2.61
N VAL A 77 -2.98 -4.94 1.65
CA VAL A 77 -1.77 -4.37 1.06
C VAL A 77 -1.96 -4.18 -0.44
N ILE A 78 -1.72 -2.96 -0.91
CA ILE A 78 -1.63 -2.62 -2.32
C ILE A 78 -0.17 -2.30 -2.62
N MET A 79 0.40 -2.95 -3.64
CA MET A 79 1.79 -2.76 -4.00
C MET A 79 1.96 -1.69 -5.06
N PHE A 80 3.05 -0.91 -4.99
CA PHE A 80 3.46 -0.01 -6.06
C PHE A 80 4.61 -0.65 -6.83
N THR A 81 4.57 -0.61 -8.15
CA THR A 81 5.66 -1.12 -8.98
C THR A 81 6.11 -0.05 -9.97
N ALA A 82 7.42 0.24 -10.00
CA ALA A 82 7.97 1.26 -10.89
C ALA A 82 8.15 0.76 -12.33
N TYR A 83 8.54 -0.48 -12.47
CA TYR A 83 8.73 -1.11 -13.76
C TYR A 83 8.04 -2.44 -13.68
N GLY A 84 6.87 -2.53 -14.28
CA GLY A 84 6.05 -3.71 -14.15
C GLY A 84 6.74 -5.00 -14.54
N THR A 85 7.61 -5.50 -13.67
CA THR A 85 7.99 -6.87 -13.81
C THR A 85 6.77 -7.66 -13.35
N LEU A 86 6.08 -8.18 -14.31
CA LEU A 86 4.92 -9.01 -14.09
C LEU A 86 5.21 -10.12 -13.07
N GLU A 87 6.44 -10.59 -13.09
CA GLU A 87 6.89 -11.61 -12.17
C GLU A 87 6.82 -11.17 -10.72
N THR A 88 7.30 -9.97 -10.42
CA THR A 88 7.28 -9.43 -9.05
C THR A 88 5.85 -9.16 -8.59
N ALA A 89 5.02 -8.63 -9.50
CA ALA A 89 3.61 -8.40 -9.18
C ALA A 89 2.89 -9.72 -8.88
N ARG A 90 3.14 -10.75 -9.67
CA ARG A 90 2.56 -12.08 -9.43
C ARG A 90 2.98 -12.65 -8.09
N LYS A 91 4.26 -12.48 -7.74
CA LYS A 91 4.76 -12.95 -6.46
C LYS A 91 4.05 -12.25 -5.30
N ALA A 92 3.86 -10.94 -5.42
CA ALA A 92 3.14 -10.18 -4.41
C ALA A 92 1.70 -10.68 -4.26
N MET A 93 1.03 -10.93 -5.38
CA MET A 93 -0.34 -11.43 -5.33
C MET A 93 -0.41 -12.81 -4.66
N LYS A 94 0.54 -13.68 -4.93
CA LYS A 94 0.61 -15.00 -4.29
C LYS A 94 0.85 -14.89 -2.78
N LEU A 95 1.56 -13.85 -2.36
CA LEU A 95 1.86 -13.63 -0.94
C LEU A 95 0.71 -12.91 -0.22
N GLY A 96 -0.35 -12.56 -0.91
CA GLY A 96 -1.54 -12.02 -0.29
C GLY A 96 -1.79 -10.54 -0.50
N ALA A 97 -1.05 -9.88 -1.41
CA ALA A 97 -1.38 -8.50 -1.76
C ALA A 97 -2.78 -8.46 -2.40
N TYR A 98 -3.50 -7.39 -2.12
CA TYR A 98 -4.83 -7.22 -2.69
C TYR A 98 -4.76 -6.87 -4.17
N ASP A 99 -3.83 -5.98 -4.52
CA ASP A 99 -3.67 -5.52 -5.90
C ASP A 99 -2.30 -4.86 -6.03
N TYR A 100 -1.98 -4.43 -7.26
CA TYR A 100 -0.78 -3.64 -7.51
C TYR A 100 -1.11 -2.48 -8.44
N VAL A 101 -0.34 -1.41 -8.34
CA VAL A 101 -0.52 -0.19 -9.11
C VAL A 101 0.84 0.20 -9.67
N THR A 102 0.90 0.47 -10.97
CA THR A 102 2.17 0.86 -11.61
C THR A 102 2.47 2.34 -11.40
N LYS A 103 3.74 2.66 -11.23
CA LYS A 103 4.20 4.04 -11.20
C LYS A 103 4.50 4.49 -12.62
N PRO A 104 4.26 5.76 -12.97
CA PRO A 104 3.71 6.82 -12.12
C PRO A 104 2.25 6.55 -11.77
N VAL A 105 1.89 6.88 -10.53
CA VAL A 105 0.58 6.56 -10.01
C VAL A 105 -0.46 7.55 -10.51
N ASP A 106 -1.55 7.03 -11.08
CA ASP A 106 -2.72 7.83 -11.38
C ASP A 106 -3.51 7.98 -10.08
N LEU A 107 -3.50 9.20 -9.54
CA LEU A 107 -4.08 9.45 -8.23
C LEU A 107 -5.59 9.18 -8.19
N PHE A 108 -6.28 9.48 -9.28
CA PHE A 108 -7.71 9.22 -9.35
C PHE A 108 -8.01 7.72 -9.24
N LEU A 109 -7.27 6.92 -10.00
CA LEU A 109 -7.43 5.45 -9.93
C LEU A 109 -7.05 4.92 -8.57
N LEU A 110 -5.97 5.45 -7.97
CA LEU A 110 -5.56 5.00 -6.65
C LEU A 110 -6.62 5.31 -5.60
N LYS A 111 -7.19 6.51 -5.64
CA LYS A 111 -8.24 6.88 -4.70
C LYS A 111 -9.47 6.00 -4.84
N SER A 112 -9.84 5.65 -6.07
CA SER A 112 -10.94 4.73 -6.30
C SER A 112 -10.67 3.36 -5.71
N LEU A 113 -9.45 2.86 -5.89
CA LEU A 113 -9.05 1.57 -5.35
C LEU A 113 -9.02 1.59 -3.82
N VAL A 114 -8.56 2.67 -3.23
CA VAL A 114 -8.54 2.84 -1.78
C VAL A 114 -9.96 2.78 -1.22
N LYS A 115 -10.91 3.48 -1.85
CA LYS A 115 -12.30 3.46 -1.42
C LYS A 115 -12.90 2.07 -1.53
N GLU A 116 -12.60 1.37 -2.61
CA GLU A 116 -13.06 0.00 -2.81
C GLU A 116 -12.56 -0.91 -1.69
N VAL A 117 -11.27 -0.84 -1.39
CA VAL A 117 -10.64 -1.68 -0.36
C VAL A 117 -11.19 -1.39 1.02
N LEU A 118 -11.44 -0.12 1.32
CA LEU A 118 -11.91 0.28 2.64
C LEU A 118 -13.43 0.21 2.79
N GLY A 119 -14.10 -0.36 1.77
CA GLY A 119 -15.54 -0.60 1.86
C GLY A 119 -16.41 0.63 1.67
N GLU A 120 -15.88 1.66 1.03
CA GLU A 120 -16.61 2.91 0.83
C GLU A 120 -17.31 2.98 -0.53
N VAL A 121 -17.19 1.91 -1.32
CA VAL A 121 -18.00 1.70 -2.51
C VAL A 121 -18.56 0.28 -2.46
N SER A 122 -19.73 0.10 -3.05
CA SER A 122 -20.49 -1.13 -2.88
C SER A 122 -19.93 -2.33 -3.63
N LYS A 123 -19.15 -2.14 -4.66
CA LYS A 123 -18.72 -3.26 -5.49
C LYS A 123 -17.29 -3.08 -5.97
N PRO A 124 -16.39 -4.00 -5.60
CA PRO A 124 -15.00 -3.89 -6.03
C PRO A 124 -14.85 -4.23 -7.51
N ALA A 125 -13.88 -3.57 -8.15
CA ALA A 125 -13.47 -3.91 -9.49
C ALA A 125 -12.64 -5.21 -9.48
N ALA A 126 -12.44 -5.78 -10.66
CA ALA A 126 -11.61 -6.98 -10.77
C ALA A 126 -10.17 -6.67 -10.40
N LYS A 127 -9.57 -7.52 -9.58
CA LYS A 127 -8.19 -7.36 -9.15
C LYS A 127 -7.21 -7.53 -10.31
N GLY A 128 -6.11 -6.78 -10.26
CA GLY A 128 -5.03 -6.92 -11.23
C GLY A 128 -5.27 -6.24 -12.55
N LYS A 129 -6.30 -5.44 -12.68
CA LYS A 129 -6.63 -4.71 -13.91
C LYS A 129 -6.30 -3.23 -13.86
N ARG A 130 -5.64 -2.79 -12.83
CA ARG A 130 -5.27 -1.39 -12.63
C ARG A 130 -3.98 -1.03 -13.32
#